data_9ce48b7633bfb24a2b34dfb46f581e6d
#
_entry.id   9ce48b7633bfb24a2b34dfb46f581e6d
#
_cell.length_a   1.000
_cell.length_b   1.000
_cell.length_c   1.000
_cell.angle_alpha   90.00
_cell.angle_beta   90.00
_cell.angle_gamma   90.00
#
_symmetry.space_group_name_H-M   'P 1'
#
loop_
_entity.id
_entity.type
_entity.pdbx_description
1 polymer ?
#
loop_
_entity_poly.entity_id
_entity_poly.type
_entity_poly.pdbx_seq_one_letter_code
_entity_poly.pdbx_strand_id
1 'polypeptide(L)'
;SFDWRNYNGHTYIGPVRDQGSCGACYAFGACASAEGTYNWANGKYDGDCADFSEAFIAFCLSDVYSGFDGCAGSDYDYQELTGLVDYGVCNESAYPYTDRDQTCRSTSWDAPRTRFQSWHRIGCNDTASIKTAIMTYGVVVAAVDVGSAFEAYSGGVYQDSATTCPASPCYYTSTNHIIALVGWNDNGGDGYWILRNSWGSYWGESGYMRIKYTSARVGCEAAYLVYEKVVSTTYVDPTGSCGGNTPCYTMVQTAIDAASSGTVIKIKSGTYSENLAADTAGSYTLQGGWNSTFTSRTS
;
A
#
# COMPACT_ATOMS: atom_id res chain seq x y z
N SER A 1 13.51 -4.12 -15.79
CA SER A 1 12.16 -4.62 -15.43
C SER A 1 12.04 -4.77 -13.93
N PHE A 2 10.82 -4.64 -13.45
CA PHE A 2 10.45 -4.81 -12.05
C PHE A 2 9.01 -5.33 -11.93
N ASP A 3 8.73 -6.24 -10.97
CA ASP A 3 7.41 -6.83 -10.83
C ASP A 3 7.16 -7.27 -9.37
N TRP A 4 6.24 -6.61 -8.67
CA TRP A 4 5.86 -6.98 -7.31
C TRP A 4 5.17 -8.33 -7.19
N ARG A 5 4.67 -8.89 -8.30
CA ARG A 5 4.08 -10.24 -8.33
C ARG A 5 5.15 -11.33 -8.22
N ASN A 6 6.40 -10.98 -8.49
CA ASN A 6 7.54 -11.89 -8.35
C ASN A 6 8.83 -11.10 -8.06
N TYR A 7 8.91 -10.54 -6.87
CA TYR A 7 10.12 -9.86 -6.41
C TYR A 7 10.88 -10.76 -5.44
N ASN A 8 12.11 -11.15 -5.81
CA ASN A 8 12.94 -12.11 -5.06
C ASN A 8 12.24 -13.47 -4.79
N GLY A 9 11.39 -13.94 -5.72
CA GLY A 9 10.66 -15.19 -5.60
C GLY A 9 9.37 -15.13 -4.80
N HIS A 10 8.95 -13.94 -4.35
CA HIS A 10 7.73 -13.71 -3.57
C HIS A 10 6.78 -12.76 -4.27
N THR A 11 5.48 -12.91 -4.05
CA THR A 11 4.47 -11.93 -4.45
C THR A 11 4.09 -11.03 -3.28
N TYR A 12 4.20 -9.72 -3.48
CA TYR A 12 3.74 -8.68 -2.53
C TYR A 12 2.32 -8.21 -2.84
N ILE A 13 1.68 -8.84 -3.82
CA ILE A 13 0.34 -8.48 -4.31
C ILE A 13 -0.65 -9.56 -3.90
N GLY A 14 -1.70 -9.17 -3.20
CA GLY A 14 -2.82 -10.03 -2.85
C GLY A 14 -3.65 -10.48 -4.07
N PRO A 15 -4.67 -11.32 -3.88
CA PRO A 15 -5.54 -11.79 -4.96
C PRO A 15 -6.18 -10.64 -5.74
N VAL A 16 -6.39 -10.84 -7.04
CA VAL A 16 -7.17 -9.91 -7.86
C VAL A 16 -8.62 -9.88 -7.38
N ARG A 17 -9.17 -8.68 -7.25
CA ARG A 17 -10.54 -8.43 -6.81
C ARG A 17 -11.46 -8.15 -7.99
N ASP A 18 -12.77 -8.21 -7.73
CA ASP A 18 -13.81 -7.92 -8.71
C ASP A 18 -14.80 -6.89 -8.12
N GLN A 19 -14.85 -5.70 -8.74
CA GLN A 19 -15.78 -4.64 -8.34
C GLN A 19 -17.22 -4.93 -8.81
N GLY A 20 -17.41 -5.92 -9.70
CA GLY A 20 -18.72 -6.23 -10.28
C GLY A 20 -19.29 -5.07 -11.07
N SER A 21 -20.59 -4.83 -10.92
CA SER A 21 -21.32 -3.75 -11.60
C SER A 21 -21.26 -2.39 -10.88
N CYS A 22 -20.61 -2.32 -9.73
CA CYS A 22 -20.46 -1.11 -8.91
C CYS A 22 -19.29 -0.26 -9.42
N GLY A 23 -19.52 1.06 -9.63
CA GLY A 23 -18.51 2.02 -10.08
C GLY A 23 -17.47 2.40 -9.01
N ALA A 24 -17.05 1.44 -8.16
CA ALA A 24 -16.13 1.66 -7.04
C ALA A 24 -14.64 1.51 -7.42
N CYS A 25 -14.25 1.63 -8.67
CA CYS A 25 -12.87 1.46 -9.13
C CYS A 25 -11.86 2.31 -8.33
N TYR A 26 -12.25 3.51 -7.91
CA TYR A 26 -11.44 4.39 -7.07
C TYR A 26 -11.05 3.72 -5.74
N ALA A 27 -12.00 3.03 -5.09
CA ALA A 27 -11.74 2.31 -3.85
C ALA A 27 -10.84 1.10 -4.08
N PHE A 28 -11.02 0.35 -5.18
CA PHE A 28 -10.19 -0.79 -5.53
C PHE A 28 -8.74 -0.39 -5.86
N GLY A 29 -8.55 0.70 -6.62
CA GLY A 29 -7.23 1.23 -6.91
C GLY A 29 -6.51 1.71 -5.65
N ALA A 30 -7.22 2.41 -4.77
CA ALA A 30 -6.69 2.87 -3.49
C ALA A 30 -6.32 1.70 -2.57
N CYS A 31 -7.19 0.66 -2.44
CA CYS A 31 -6.88 -0.56 -1.69
C CYS A 31 -5.66 -1.28 -2.26
N ALA A 32 -5.60 -1.48 -3.57
CA ALA A 32 -4.45 -2.14 -4.20
C ALA A 32 -3.13 -1.40 -3.94
N SER A 33 -3.15 -0.05 -3.99
CA SER A 33 -1.99 0.77 -3.64
C SER A 33 -1.64 0.66 -2.15
N ALA A 34 -2.64 0.75 -1.28
CA ALA A 34 -2.47 0.64 0.17
C ALA A 34 -1.91 -0.72 0.58
N GLU A 35 -2.46 -1.81 0.06
CA GLU A 35 -2.00 -3.19 0.31
C GLU A 35 -0.55 -3.39 -0.13
N GLY A 36 -0.23 -3.03 -1.38
CA GLY A 36 1.12 -3.21 -1.90
C GLY A 36 2.16 -2.38 -1.14
N THR A 37 1.83 -1.13 -0.80
CA THR A 37 2.69 -0.25 0.02
C THR A 37 2.89 -0.81 1.43
N TYR A 38 1.81 -1.24 2.08
CA TYR A 38 1.86 -1.85 3.41
C TYR A 38 2.63 -3.17 3.41
N ASN A 39 2.38 -4.03 2.42
CA ASN A 39 3.04 -5.32 2.27
C ASN A 39 4.56 -5.14 2.12
N TRP A 40 4.99 -4.27 1.22
CA TRP A 40 6.40 -3.95 1.04
C TRP A 40 7.05 -3.42 2.33
N ALA A 41 6.45 -2.41 2.96
CA ALA A 41 7.00 -1.79 4.16
C ALA A 41 7.10 -2.75 5.36
N ASN A 42 6.23 -3.75 5.43
CA ASN A 42 6.18 -4.72 6.53
C ASN A 42 6.79 -6.09 6.19
N GLY A 43 7.29 -6.28 4.96
CA GLY A 43 7.83 -7.57 4.52
C GLY A 43 6.77 -8.67 4.49
N LYS A 44 5.54 -8.32 4.11
CA LYS A 44 4.42 -9.25 3.94
C LYS A 44 4.33 -9.68 2.49
N TYR A 45 4.26 -10.98 2.25
CA TYR A 45 4.23 -11.52 0.90
C TYR A 45 3.51 -12.88 0.86
N ASP A 46 3.21 -13.34 -0.34
CA ASP A 46 2.50 -14.60 -0.60
C ASP A 46 1.15 -14.65 0.14
N GLY A 47 0.92 -15.65 0.97
CA GLY A 47 -0.34 -15.81 1.72
C GLY A 47 -0.52 -14.85 2.90
N ASP A 48 0.47 -14.00 3.23
CA ASP A 48 0.41 -13.03 4.36
C ASP A 48 0.13 -11.59 3.89
N CYS A 49 -0.21 -11.39 2.62
CA CYS A 49 -0.56 -10.07 2.10
C CYS A 49 -1.77 -9.48 2.84
N ALA A 50 -1.73 -8.15 3.05
CA ALA A 50 -2.87 -7.42 3.59
C ALA A 50 -4.07 -7.51 2.64
N ASP A 51 -5.26 -7.42 3.21
CA ASP A 51 -6.55 -7.44 2.55
C ASP A 51 -7.43 -6.34 3.18
N PHE A 52 -7.40 -5.14 2.56
CA PHE A 52 -8.12 -3.97 3.04
C PHE A 52 -9.50 -3.86 2.41
N SER A 53 -10.42 -3.20 3.12
CA SER A 53 -11.82 -3.08 2.75
C SER A 53 -12.04 -1.98 1.71
N GLU A 54 -12.37 -2.36 0.49
CA GLU A 54 -12.85 -1.44 -0.53
C GLU A 54 -14.20 -0.82 -0.13
N ALA A 55 -15.04 -1.60 0.55
CA ALA A 55 -16.31 -1.11 1.07
C ALA A 55 -16.12 0.03 2.09
N PHE A 56 -15.08 -0.02 2.93
CA PHE A 56 -14.78 1.07 3.86
C PHE A 56 -14.44 2.36 3.11
N ILE A 57 -13.64 2.28 2.09
CA ILE A 57 -13.28 3.44 1.27
C ILE A 57 -14.52 3.96 0.54
N ALA A 58 -15.25 3.08 -0.13
CA ALA A 58 -16.39 3.49 -0.96
C ALA A 58 -17.58 4.05 -0.19
N PHE A 59 -17.87 3.48 0.98
CA PHE A 59 -19.15 3.71 1.68
C PHE A 59 -19.01 4.34 3.06
N CYS A 60 -17.85 4.23 3.73
CA CYS A 60 -17.64 4.88 5.03
C CYS A 60 -16.90 6.22 4.89
N LEU A 61 -15.91 6.33 4.02
CA LEU A 61 -15.27 7.62 3.80
C LEU A 61 -16.23 8.64 3.13
N SER A 62 -17.29 8.19 2.46
CA SER A 62 -18.37 9.06 1.95
C SER A 62 -19.14 9.78 3.05
N ASP A 63 -19.12 9.28 4.29
CA ASP A 63 -19.72 9.97 5.44
C ASP A 63 -18.93 11.22 5.86
N VAL A 64 -17.66 11.31 5.48
CA VAL A 64 -16.74 12.40 5.88
C VAL A 64 -16.21 13.22 4.71
N TYR A 65 -16.33 12.71 3.48
CA TYR A 65 -15.96 13.40 2.25
C TYR A 65 -17.13 13.44 1.28
N SER A 66 -17.39 14.60 0.70
CA SER A 66 -18.50 14.80 -0.24
C SER A 66 -18.22 14.36 -1.67
N GLY A 67 -17.04 13.83 -1.95
CA GLY A 67 -16.61 13.46 -3.30
C GLY A 67 -16.82 12.00 -3.68
N PHE A 68 -17.28 11.17 -2.76
CA PHE A 68 -17.60 9.77 -3.00
C PHE A 68 -19.11 9.59 -3.16
N ASP A 69 -19.52 8.90 -4.22
CA ASP A 69 -20.91 8.57 -4.49
C ASP A 69 -21.11 7.05 -4.59
N GLY A 70 -20.43 6.31 -3.72
CA GLY A 70 -20.54 4.86 -3.66
C GLY A 70 -20.32 4.20 -5.01
N CYS A 71 -21.32 3.46 -5.48
CA CYS A 71 -21.29 2.80 -6.78
C CYS A 71 -21.45 3.74 -7.97
N ALA A 72 -21.81 5.01 -7.79
CA ALA A 72 -21.86 5.99 -8.87
C ALA A 72 -20.47 6.60 -9.20
N GLY A 73 -19.46 6.36 -8.35
CA GLY A 73 -18.09 6.76 -8.61
C GLY A 73 -17.52 7.74 -7.61
N SER A 74 -16.47 8.45 -8.02
CA SER A 74 -15.85 9.53 -7.25
C SER A 74 -15.64 10.73 -8.17
N ASP A 75 -16.04 11.92 -7.70
CA ASP A 75 -15.95 13.18 -8.45
C ASP A 75 -14.62 13.92 -8.21
N TYR A 76 -13.84 13.49 -7.22
CA TYR A 76 -12.62 14.17 -6.80
C TYR A 76 -11.40 13.30 -6.95
N ASP A 77 -10.35 13.95 -7.37
CA ASP A 77 -9.05 13.43 -7.65
C ASP A 77 -8.33 12.93 -6.38
N TYR A 78 -8.19 11.62 -6.23
CA TYR A 78 -7.47 10.95 -5.15
C TYR A 78 -7.90 11.35 -3.73
N GLN A 79 -9.14 11.73 -3.53
CA GLN A 79 -9.68 12.03 -2.21
C GLN A 79 -9.68 10.79 -1.31
N GLU A 80 -9.81 9.60 -1.89
CA GLU A 80 -9.66 8.32 -1.21
C GLU A 80 -8.26 8.15 -0.59
N LEU A 81 -7.20 8.61 -1.25
CA LEU A 81 -5.85 8.57 -0.67
C LEU A 81 -5.72 9.53 0.51
N THR A 82 -6.37 10.69 0.44
CA THR A 82 -6.47 11.61 1.59
C THR A 82 -7.20 10.93 2.75
N GLY A 83 -8.29 10.21 2.47
CA GLY A 83 -9.01 9.43 3.47
C GLY A 83 -8.16 8.35 4.13
N LEU A 84 -7.28 7.68 3.37
CA LEU A 84 -6.34 6.71 3.91
C LEU A 84 -5.30 7.34 4.86
N VAL A 85 -4.90 8.58 4.62
CA VAL A 85 -4.00 9.34 5.50
C VAL A 85 -4.74 9.80 6.75
N ASP A 86 -5.91 10.41 6.60
CA ASP A 86 -6.64 11.04 7.70
C ASP A 86 -7.33 10.03 8.61
N TYR A 87 -7.90 8.97 8.04
CA TYR A 87 -8.74 8.00 8.75
C TYR A 87 -8.20 6.58 8.71
N GLY A 88 -7.44 6.22 7.66
CA GLY A 88 -6.98 4.86 7.42
C GLY A 88 -8.08 3.97 6.84
N VAL A 89 -7.79 2.66 6.78
CA VAL A 89 -8.69 1.62 6.26
C VAL A 89 -8.68 0.40 7.16
N CYS A 90 -9.83 -0.22 7.36
CA CYS A 90 -9.93 -1.50 8.07
C CYS A 90 -9.68 -2.70 7.13
N ASN A 91 -9.51 -3.88 7.71
CA ASN A 91 -9.43 -5.10 6.92
C ASN A 91 -10.78 -5.44 6.27
N GLU A 92 -10.75 -6.12 5.13
CA GLU A 92 -11.93 -6.60 4.39
C GLU A 92 -12.88 -7.43 5.27
N SER A 93 -12.32 -8.26 6.14
CA SER A 93 -13.10 -9.08 7.09
C SER A 93 -13.95 -8.26 8.09
N ALA A 94 -13.60 -7.00 8.35
CA ALA A 94 -14.36 -6.12 9.25
C ALA A 94 -15.54 -5.45 8.53
N TYR A 95 -15.40 -5.17 7.24
CA TYR A 95 -16.47 -4.62 6.41
C TYR A 95 -16.35 -5.13 4.97
N PRO A 96 -16.88 -6.34 4.69
CA PRO A 96 -16.75 -6.98 3.39
C PRO A 96 -17.45 -6.21 2.26
N TYR A 97 -16.78 -6.16 1.11
CA TYR A 97 -17.32 -5.55 -0.10
C TYR A 97 -18.41 -6.42 -0.75
N THR A 98 -19.43 -5.74 -1.27
CA THR A 98 -20.41 -6.31 -2.21
C THR A 98 -20.59 -5.35 -3.38
N ASP A 99 -20.93 -5.87 -4.56
CA ASP A 99 -21.05 -5.12 -5.83
C ASP A 99 -22.30 -4.22 -5.92
N ARG A 100 -22.64 -3.54 -4.82
CA ARG A 100 -23.77 -2.62 -4.68
C ARG A 100 -23.53 -1.63 -3.56
N ASP A 101 -24.28 -0.54 -3.54
CA ASP A 101 -24.23 0.41 -2.44
C ASP A 101 -24.50 -0.25 -1.09
N GLN A 102 -23.67 0.08 -0.12
CA GLN A 102 -23.72 -0.41 1.24
C GLN A 102 -23.80 0.77 2.21
N THR A 103 -24.55 0.58 3.28
CA THR A 103 -24.57 1.57 4.37
C THR A 103 -23.38 1.34 5.28
N CYS A 104 -22.59 2.38 5.51
CA CYS A 104 -21.49 2.31 6.47
C CYS A 104 -22.02 1.95 7.86
N ARG A 105 -21.35 1.05 8.54
CA ARG A 105 -21.70 0.61 9.88
C ARG A 105 -20.82 1.32 10.89
N SER A 106 -21.38 1.71 12.03
CA SER A 106 -20.60 2.25 13.15
C SER A 106 -19.46 1.32 13.56
N THR A 107 -19.71 -0.01 13.54
CA THR A 107 -18.69 -1.03 13.84
C THR A 107 -17.53 -1.04 12.86
N SER A 108 -17.69 -0.55 11.63
CA SER A 108 -16.58 -0.41 10.67
C SER A 108 -15.65 0.72 11.08
N TRP A 109 -16.18 1.79 11.67
CA TRP A 109 -15.38 2.88 12.24
C TRP A 109 -14.66 2.47 13.55
N ASP A 110 -15.20 1.53 14.31
CA ASP A 110 -14.59 1.02 15.54
C ASP A 110 -13.50 -0.03 15.25
N ALA A 111 -13.47 -0.60 14.05
CA ALA A 111 -12.46 -1.59 13.67
C ALA A 111 -11.05 -0.99 13.65
N PRO A 112 -10.01 -1.77 14.01
CA PRO A 112 -8.62 -1.34 13.85
C PRO A 112 -8.35 -0.94 12.39
N ARG A 113 -7.70 0.22 12.21
CA ARG A 113 -7.40 0.76 10.89
C ARG A 113 -5.90 0.96 10.70
N THR A 114 -5.45 0.64 9.50
CA THR A 114 -4.12 1.00 9.01
C THR A 114 -4.17 2.39 8.41
N ARG A 115 -3.31 3.30 8.89
CA ARG A 115 -3.16 4.66 8.36
C ARG A 115 -1.87 4.80 7.60
N PHE A 116 -1.90 5.66 6.59
CA PHE A 116 -0.74 6.02 5.80
C PHE A 116 -0.23 7.39 6.23
N GLN A 117 1.08 7.63 6.06
CA GLN A 117 1.71 8.87 6.51
C GLN A 117 1.39 10.05 5.59
N SER A 118 1.43 9.79 4.30
CA SER A 118 1.14 10.78 3.25
C SER A 118 0.84 10.10 1.93
N TRP A 119 0.35 10.86 0.97
CA TRP A 119 0.31 10.46 -0.42
C TRP A 119 0.86 11.58 -1.31
N HIS A 120 1.34 11.24 -2.49
CA HIS A 120 1.96 12.17 -3.41
C HIS A 120 1.55 11.90 -4.85
N ARG A 121 1.18 12.96 -5.57
CA ARG A 121 0.97 12.89 -7.01
C ARG A 121 2.31 12.87 -7.73
N ILE A 122 2.36 12.13 -8.82
CA ILE A 122 3.51 12.10 -9.74
C ILE A 122 3.21 13.02 -10.93
N GLY A 123 4.22 13.66 -11.47
CA GLY A 123 4.08 14.53 -12.65
C GLY A 123 3.55 13.78 -13.87
N CYS A 124 2.82 14.49 -14.73
CA CYS A 124 2.21 13.93 -15.94
C CYS A 124 3.22 13.18 -16.81
N ASN A 125 2.93 11.91 -17.12
CA ASN A 125 3.79 11.03 -17.93
C ASN A 125 5.25 10.94 -17.46
N ASP A 126 5.52 11.22 -16.18
CA ASP A 126 6.85 11.05 -15.61
C ASP A 126 7.13 9.57 -15.34
N THR A 127 7.40 8.83 -16.40
CA THR A 127 7.71 7.40 -16.35
C THR A 127 8.84 7.07 -15.39
N ALA A 128 9.86 7.92 -15.26
CA ALA A 128 10.98 7.70 -14.37
C ALA A 128 10.56 7.79 -12.90
N SER A 129 9.78 8.80 -12.55
CA SER A 129 9.24 8.96 -11.19
C SER A 129 8.22 7.88 -10.85
N ILE A 130 7.37 7.44 -11.78
CA ILE A 130 6.44 6.31 -11.56
C ILE A 130 7.24 5.02 -11.25
N LYS A 131 8.28 4.69 -12.04
CA LYS A 131 9.16 3.54 -11.78
C LYS A 131 9.84 3.62 -10.42
N THR A 132 10.34 4.79 -10.07
CA THR A 132 10.97 5.04 -8.77
C THR A 132 9.97 4.85 -7.63
N ALA A 133 8.75 5.37 -7.76
CA ALA A 133 7.70 5.22 -6.76
C ALA A 133 7.32 3.74 -6.57
N ILE A 134 7.13 2.98 -7.66
CA ILE A 134 6.84 1.54 -7.60
C ILE A 134 7.93 0.79 -6.83
N MET A 135 9.21 1.05 -7.11
CA MET A 135 10.33 0.35 -6.46
C MET A 135 10.54 0.77 -5.01
N THR A 136 10.23 2.01 -4.66
CA THR A 136 10.55 2.58 -3.34
C THR A 136 9.41 2.38 -2.35
N TYR A 137 8.19 2.69 -2.78
CA TYR A 137 7.03 2.78 -1.89
C TYR A 137 6.06 1.62 -2.04
N GLY A 138 6.09 0.89 -3.16
CA GLY A 138 5.18 -0.22 -3.42
C GLY A 138 4.30 0.03 -4.64
N VAL A 139 3.01 -0.25 -4.53
CA VAL A 139 2.07 -0.15 -5.65
C VAL A 139 1.60 1.29 -5.87
N VAL A 140 1.64 1.74 -7.12
CA VAL A 140 1.19 3.07 -7.54
C VAL A 140 -0.25 2.98 -8.05
N VAL A 141 -1.13 3.87 -7.60
CA VAL A 141 -2.46 4.04 -8.17
C VAL A 141 -2.39 4.95 -9.39
N ALA A 142 -3.18 4.67 -10.42
CA ALA A 142 -3.24 5.51 -11.62
C ALA A 142 -4.64 5.50 -12.25
N ALA A 143 -4.96 6.58 -12.94
CA ALA A 143 -6.19 6.68 -13.72
C ALA A 143 -5.93 6.31 -15.19
N VAL A 144 -6.93 5.75 -15.85
CA VAL A 144 -6.89 5.36 -17.27
C VAL A 144 -8.16 5.79 -18.00
N ASP A 145 -8.03 5.97 -19.32
CA ASP A 145 -9.11 6.20 -20.26
C ASP A 145 -9.53 4.85 -20.88
N VAL A 146 -10.60 4.27 -20.36
CA VAL A 146 -11.11 2.97 -20.80
C VAL A 146 -12.04 3.15 -21.99
N GLY A 147 -11.69 2.52 -23.10
CA GLY A 147 -12.55 2.31 -24.26
C GLY A 147 -12.80 0.82 -24.49
N SER A 148 -13.63 0.50 -25.49
CA SER A 148 -14.05 -0.88 -25.78
C SER A 148 -12.89 -1.84 -26.06
N ALA A 149 -11.79 -1.36 -26.65
CA ALA A 149 -10.60 -2.17 -26.88
C ALA A 149 -9.88 -2.54 -25.57
N PHE A 150 -9.89 -1.63 -24.57
CA PHE A 150 -9.37 -1.89 -23.24
C PHE A 150 -10.23 -2.92 -22.51
N GLU A 151 -11.57 -2.78 -22.56
CA GLU A 151 -12.49 -3.74 -21.95
C GLU A 151 -12.33 -5.16 -22.52
N ALA A 152 -12.11 -5.24 -23.86
CA ALA A 152 -11.93 -6.51 -24.58
C ALA A 152 -10.51 -7.09 -24.52
N TYR A 153 -9.61 -6.47 -23.74
CA TYR A 153 -8.22 -6.95 -23.64
C TYR A 153 -8.16 -8.37 -23.09
N SER A 154 -7.37 -9.22 -23.76
CA SER A 154 -7.18 -10.62 -23.40
C SER A 154 -5.71 -11.07 -23.36
N GLY A 155 -4.77 -10.19 -23.76
CA GLY A 155 -3.34 -10.49 -23.70
C GLY A 155 -2.50 -9.69 -24.68
N GLY A 156 -1.18 -9.79 -24.55
CA GLY A 156 -0.21 -9.01 -25.33
C GLY A 156 0.12 -7.68 -24.70
N VAL A 157 0.84 -6.82 -25.41
CA VAL A 157 1.09 -5.44 -24.94
C VAL A 157 0.02 -4.53 -25.56
N TYR A 158 -0.85 -4.02 -24.71
CA TYR A 158 -1.93 -3.11 -25.12
C TYR A 158 -1.37 -1.76 -25.59
N GLN A 159 -1.89 -1.29 -26.70
CA GLN A 159 -1.61 0.02 -27.23
C GLN A 159 -2.86 0.60 -27.90
N ASP A 160 -3.14 1.85 -27.61
CA ASP A 160 -4.15 2.63 -28.32
C ASP A 160 -3.65 4.03 -28.68
N SER A 161 -4.54 4.90 -29.19
CA SER A 161 -4.23 6.26 -29.58
C SER A 161 -4.47 7.31 -28.48
N ALA A 162 -5.05 6.93 -27.33
CA ALA A 162 -5.30 7.83 -26.22
C ALA A 162 -4.02 8.04 -25.40
N THR A 163 -3.00 8.67 -26.03
CA THR A 163 -1.65 8.78 -25.49
C THR A 163 -1.32 10.18 -24.96
N THR A 164 -2.17 11.16 -25.20
CA THR A 164 -1.90 12.55 -24.83
C THR A 164 -2.52 12.88 -23.48
N CYS A 165 -1.71 13.25 -22.52
CA CYS A 165 -2.20 13.83 -21.29
C CYS A 165 -2.77 15.22 -21.51
N PRO A 166 -3.85 15.61 -20.79
CA PRO A 166 -4.27 17.00 -20.75
C PRO A 166 -3.13 17.90 -20.28
N ALA A 167 -3.27 19.21 -20.55
CA ALA A 167 -2.23 20.16 -20.14
C ALA A 167 -1.96 20.08 -18.64
N SER A 168 -0.69 20.23 -18.26
CA SER A 168 -0.28 20.19 -16.85
C SER A 168 -0.94 21.32 -16.02
N PRO A 169 -1.44 21.03 -14.80
CA PRO A 169 -1.42 19.72 -14.15
C PRO A 169 -2.44 18.77 -14.78
N CYS A 170 -2.08 17.48 -14.87
CA CYS A 170 -2.99 16.46 -15.33
C CYS A 170 -4.12 16.28 -14.33
N TYR A 171 -5.34 16.57 -14.76
CA TYR A 171 -6.55 16.38 -13.96
C TYR A 171 -7.46 15.31 -14.57
N TYR A 172 -8.33 14.77 -13.76
CA TYR A 172 -9.33 13.73 -14.04
C TYR A 172 -10.26 13.93 -15.26
N THR A 173 -10.14 15.02 -15.97
CA THR A 173 -11.09 15.40 -17.04
C THR A 173 -11.09 14.49 -18.26
N SER A 174 -10.25 13.47 -18.30
CA SER A 174 -10.07 12.63 -19.49
C SER A 174 -9.84 11.17 -19.18
N THR A 175 -10.06 10.75 -17.94
CA THR A 175 -9.97 9.37 -17.46
C THR A 175 -11.30 8.95 -16.83
N ASN A 176 -11.60 7.67 -16.81
CA ASN A 176 -12.88 7.14 -16.35
C ASN A 176 -12.76 5.88 -15.50
N HIS A 177 -11.52 5.45 -15.19
CA HIS A 177 -11.28 4.25 -14.41
C HIS A 177 -9.97 4.36 -13.62
N ILE A 178 -9.94 3.78 -12.42
CA ILE A 178 -8.77 3.74 -11.57
C ILE A 178 -8.24 2.31 -11.50
N ILE A 179 -6.92 2.18 -11.63
CA ILE A 179 -6.17 0.92 -11.61
C ILE A 179 -4.93 1.04 -10.72
N ALA A 180 -4.19 -0.06 -10.59
CA ALA A 180 -2.92 -0.07 -9.89
C ALA A 180 -1.77 -0.52 -10.79
N LEU A 181 -0.60 0.10 -10.64
CA LEU A 181 0.62 -0.27 -11.33
C LEU A 181 1.53 -1.05 -10.37
N VAL A 182 1.78 -2.32 -10.69
CA VAL A 182 2.51 -3.25 -9.83
C VAL A 182 3.92 -3.55 -10.35
N GLY A 183 4.26 -3.05 -11.53
CA GLY A 183 5.57 -3.28 -12.14
C GLY A 183 5.69 -2.66 -13.53
N TRP A 184 6.83 -2.94 -14.15
CA TRP A 184 7.16 -2.42 -15.47
C TRP A 184 8.25 -3.27 -16.18
N ASN A 185 8.33 -3.15 -17.49
CA ASN A 185 9.36 -3.82 -18.28
C ASN A 185 9.80 -2.94 -19.47
N ASP A 186 11.11 -2.73 -19.61
CA ASP A 186 11.72 -1.99 -20.73
C ASP A 186 12.34 -2.91 -21.78
N ASN A 187 12.29 -4.23 -21.60
CA ASN A 187 12.90 -5.17 -22.51
C ASN A 187 12.09 -5.25 -23.82
N GLY A 188 12.74 -5.08 -24.95
CA GLY A 188 12.14 -5.28 -26.27
C GLY A 188 11.65 -4.01 -26.97
N GLY A 189 12.13 -2.82 -26.62
CA GLY A 189 11.81 -1.56 -27.29
C GLY A 189 10.92 -0.66 -26.45
N ASP A 190 9.70 -0.38 -26.93
CA ASP A 190 8.75 0.44 -26.17
C ASP A 190 8.33 -0.26 -24.88
N GLY A 191 8.67 0.30 -23.72
CA GLY A 191 8.36 -0.26 -22.42
C GLY A 191 6.87 -0.30 -22.12
N TYR A 192 6.51 -1.10 -21.10
CA TYR A 192 5.13 -1.23 -20.66
C TYR A 192 5.02 -1.31 -19.13
N TRP A 193 3.87 -0.87 -18.63
CA TRP A 193 3.45 -1.10 -17.25
C TRP A 193 2.80 -2.48 -17.09
N ILE A 194 2.95 -3.04 -15.91
CA ILE A 194 2.13 -4.16 -15.43
C ILE A 194 1.01 -3.56 -14.60
N LEU A 195 -0.17 -3.51 -15.18
CA LEU A 195 -1.39 -2.96 -14.59
C LEU A 195 -2.18 -4.06 -13.92
N ARG A 196 -2.61 -3.86 -12.67
CA ARG A 196 -3.60 -4.65 -11.95
C ARG A 196 -4.95 -3.97 -12.06
N ASN A 197 -5.96 -4.70 -12.56
CA ASN A 197 -7.34 -4.25 -12.67
C ASN A 197 -8.21 -4.82 -11.54
N SER A 198 -9.45 -4.37 -11.47
CA SER A 198 -10.48 -4.76 -10.49
C SER A 198 -11.71 -5.41 -11.15
N TRP A 199 -11.52 -6.14 -12.24
CA TRP A 199 -12.59 -6.82 -13.00
C TRP A 199 -12.47 -8.34 -12.92
N GLY A 200 -11.98 -8.86 -11.78
CA GLY A 200 -11.79 -10.29 -11.56
C GLY A 200 -10.63 -10.89 -12.35
N SER A 201 -10.29 -12.12 -11.99
CA SER A 201 -9.19 -12.86 -12.63
C SER A 201 -9.51 -13.41 -14.02
N TYR A 202 -10.76 -13.31 -14.47
CA TYR A 202 -11.19 -13.75 -15.81
C TYR A 202 -10.88 -12.71 -16.89
N TRP A 203 -10.65 -11.44 -16.50
CA TRP A 203 -10.31 -10.39 -17.43
C TRP A 203 -8.80 -10.37 -17.71
N GLY A 204 -8.45 -10.06 -18.96
CA GLY A 204 -7.06 -9.86 -19.37
C GLY A 204 -6.13 -11.05 -19.08
N GLU A 205 -4.94 -10.77 -18.59
CA GLU A 205 -3.95 -11.75 -18.19
C GLU A 205 -4.11 -12.09 -16.69
N SER A 206 -5.16 -12.83 -16.35
CA SER A 206 -5.53 -13.18 -14.97
C SER A 206 -5.80 -11.95 -14.07
N GLY A 207 -6.48 -10.95 -14.61
CA GLY A 207 -6.79 -9.68 -13.93
C GLY A 207 -5.74 -8.60 -14.11
N TYR A 208 -4.72 -8.86 -14.92
CA TYR A 208 -3.65 -7.92 -15.24
C TYR A 208 -3.64 -7.55 -16.72
N MET A 209 -2.93 -6.47 -17.02
CA MET A 209 -2.67 -6.02 -18.38
C MET A 209 -1.22 -5.57 -18.51
N ARG A 210 -0.59 -5.87 -19.63
CA ARG A 210 0.62 -5.21 -20.07
C ARG A 210 0.25 -4.05 -20.98
N ILE A 211 0.50 -2.81 -20.55
CA ILE A 211 0.08 -1.60 -21.26
C ILE A 211 1.27 -0.69 -21.56
N LYS A 212 1.43 -0.24 -22.79
CA LYS A 212 2.46 0.75 -23.13
C LYS A 212 2.38 1.99 -22.26
N TYR A 213 3.52 2.57 -21.90
CA TYR A 213 3.64 3.63 -20.90
C TYR A 213 2.69 4.82 -21.08
N THR A 214 2.26 5.11 -22.30
CA THR A 214 1.41 6.25 -22.58
C THR A 214 0.01 5.89 -23.11
N SER A 215 -0.29 4.59 -23.31
CA SER A 215 -1.60 4.14 -23.80
C SER A 215 -2.69 4.35 -22.75
N ALA A 216 -3.91 4.58 -23.19
CA ALA A 216 -5.06 4.85 -22.34
C ALA A 216 -4.78 5.91 -21.26
N ARG A 217 -3.88 6.84 -21.52
CA ARG A 217 -3.44 7.88 -20.56
C ARG A 217 -2.89 7.38 -19.23
N VAL A 218 -2.44 6.13 -19.15
CA VAL A 218 -2.02 5.44 -17.92
C VAL A 218 -0.88 6.14 -17.19
N GLY A 219 -0.19 7.03 -17.55
CA GLY A 219 0.85 7.79 -16.84
C GLY A 219 0.47 9.24 -16.56
N CYS A 220 -0.74 9.66 -16.96
CA CYS A 220 -1.15 11.04 -16.82
C CYS A 220 -1.47 11.41 -15.39
N GLU A 221 -2.14 10.52 -14.69
CA GLU A 221 -2.57 10.71 -13.31
C GLU A 221 -2.13 9.50 -12.51
N ALA A 222 -0.99 9.63 -11.86
CA ALA A 222 -0.42 8.60 -11.00
C ALA A 222 -0.12 9.18 -9.62
N ALA A 223 -0.33 8.37 -8.58
CA ALA A 223 -0.03 8.75 -7.22
C ALA A 223 0.44 7.53 -6.40
N TYR A 224 1.16 7.79 -5.32
CA TYR A 224 1.62 6.75 -4.40
C TYR A 224 1.37 7.14 -2.96
N LEU A 225 1.21 6.13 -2.12
CA LEU A 225 1.11 6.24 -0.67
C LEU A 225 2.49 6.06 -0.04
N VAL A 226 2.70 6.70 1.10
CA VAL A 226 3.84 6.47 1.98
C VAL A 226 3.34 5.83 3.26
N TYR A 227 3.90 4.68 3.60
CA TYR A 227 3.66 4.00 4.87
C TYR A 227 4.97 3.92 5.64
N GLU A 228 5.03 4.58 6.78
CA GLU A 228 6.12 4.37 7.73
C GLU A 228 5.70 3.32 8.75
N LYS A 229 6.42 2.21 8.75
CA LYS A 229 6.28 1.25 9.83
C LYS A 229 6.58 1.96 11.14
N VAL A 230 5.60 2.05 12.02
CA VAL A 230 5.86 2.50 13.40
C VAL A 230 6.74 1.45 14.05
N VAL A 231 8.03 1.71 14.02
CA VAL A 231 9.00 0.85 14.68
C VAL A 231 8.87 1.13 16.18
N SER A 232 8.19 0.23 16.88
CA SER A 232 8.18 0.31 18.34
C SER A 232 9.60 0.18 18.85
N THR A 233 9.99 1.06 19.77
CA THR A 233 11.29 0.98 20.42
C THR A 233 11.07 0.62 21.88
N THR A 234 11.75 -0.41 22.34
CA THR A 234 11.82 -0.78 23.75
C THR A 234 13.24 -0.61 24.27
N TYR A 235 13.37 -0.42 25.54
CA TYR A 235 14.65 -0.12 26.16
C TYR A 235 14.95 -1.13 27.24
N VAL A 236 16.22 -1.53 27.36
CA VAL A 236 16.70 -2.44 28.39
C VAL A 236 17.83 -1.78 29.18
N ASP A 237 17.61 -1.60 30.46
CA ASP A 237 18.58 -1.11 31.44
C ASP A 237 18.42 -1.92 32.72
N PRO A 238 19.46 -2.65 33.19
CA PRO A 238 19.37 -3.46 34.41
C PRO A 238 18.96 -2.67 35.66
N THR A 239 19.12 -1.33 35.62
CA THR A 239 18.69 -0.47 36.74
C THR A 239 17.21 -0.08 36.65
N GLY A 240 16.55 -0.38 35.56
CA GLY A 240 15.14 0.02 35.29
C GLY A 240 14.94 1.50 35.00
N SER A 241 16.01 2.27 34.81
CA SER A 241 15.92 3.72 34.57
C SER A 241 15.65 4.07 33.12
N CYS A 242 16.29 3.37 32.17
CA CYS A 242 16.25 3.62 30.73
C CYS A 242 16.36 5.10 30.34
N GLY A 243 16.97 5.94 31.19
CA GLY A 243 17.05 7.38 30.94
C GLY A 243 15.69 8.08 30.83
N GLY A 244 14.64 7.51 31.42
CA GLY A 244 13.26 8.02 31.33
C GLY A 244 12.49 7.54 30.09
N ASN A 245 13.10 6.73 29.21
CA ASN A 245 12.41 6.16 28.03
C ASN A 245 11.51 4.99 28.42
N THR A 246 10.40 4.82 27.69
CA THR A 246 9.41 3.75 27.92
C THR A 246 9.02 3.06 26.60
N PRO A 247 8.64 1.77 26.62
CA PRO A 247 8.69 0.84 27.79
C PRO A 247 10.14 0.48 28.17
N CYS A 248 10.41 0.31 29.45
CA CYS A 248 11.72 0.01 30.02
C CYS A 248 11.70 -1.35 30.70
N TYR A 249 12.64 -2.22 30.36
CA TYR A 249 12.80 -3.56 30.92
C TYR A 249 14.15 -3.70 31.60
N THR A 250 14.22 -4.50 32.63
CA THR A 250 15.46 -4.79 33.32
C THR A 250 16.23 -5.99 32.74
N MET A 251 15.56 -6.81 31.95
CA MET A 251 16.09 -8.02 31.31
C MET A 251 15.83 -7.97 29.79
N VAL A 252 16.80 -8.48 29.03
CA VAL A 252 16.71 -8.57 27.55
C VAL A 252 15.60 -9.54 27.15
N GLN A 253 15.49 -10.71 27.82
CA GLN A 253 14.47 -11.69 27.50
C GLN A 253 13.06 -11.12 27.66
N THR A 254 12.79 -10.39 28.74
CA THR A 254 11.47 -9.76 28.95
C THR A 254 11.13 -8.75 27.86
N ALA A 255 12.12 -8.01 27.37
CA ALA A 255 11.91 -7.09 26.24
C ALA A 255 11.65 -7.85 24.94
N ILE A 256 12.28 -9.00 24.72
CA ILE A 256 12.04 -9.90 23.57
C ILE A 256 10.61 -10.45 23.64
N ASP A 257 10.20 -10.98 24.79
CA ASP A 257 8.85 -11.58 24.98
C ASP A 257 7.72 -10.56 24.76
N ALA A 258 7.99 -9.30 25.08
CA ALA A 258 7.05 -8.20 24.88
C ALA A 258 7.11 -7.56 23.46
N ALA A 259 8.09 -7.96 22.63
CA ALA A 259 8.32 -7.34 21.33
C ALA A 259 7.29 -7.80 20.29
N SER A 260 6.67 -6.85 19.60
CA SER A 260 5.94 -7.09 18.36
C SER A 260 6.88 -7.11 17.16
N SER A 261 6.41 -7.65 16.03
CA SER A 261 7.21 -7.65 14.79
C SER A 261 7.67 -6.24 14.41
N GLY A 262 8.96 -6.09 14.16
CA GLY A 262 9.61 -4.84 13.82
C GLY A 262 10.09 -4.01 15.00
N THR A 263 9.92 -4.46 16.25
CA THR A 263 10.43 -3.74 17.42
C THR A 263 11.96 -3.62 17.39
N VAL A 264 12.49 -2.44 17.68
CA VAL A 264 13.89 -2.20 17.98
C VAL A 264 14.08 -2.24 19.50
N ILE A 265 14.86 -3.20 19.98
CA ILE A 265 15.20 -3.34 21.40
C ILE A 265 16.59 -2.72 21.62
N LYS A 266 16.61 -1.53 22.22
CA LYS A 266 17.83 -0.81 22.57
C LYS A 266 18.32 -1.26 23.92
N ILE A 267 19.55 -1.80 23.99
CA ILE A 267 20.14 -2.39 25.19
C ILE A 267 21.29 -1.50 25.65
N LYS A 268 21.21 -1.01 26.88
CA LYS A 268 22.27 -0.25 27.53
C LYS A 268 23.58 -1.05 27.56
N SER A 269 24.68 -0.36 27.41
CA SER A 269 26.03 -1.00 27.56
C SER A 269 26.18 -1.67 28.90
N GLY A 270 26.61 -2.94 28.90
CA GLY A 270 26.74 -3.75 30.11
C GLY A 270 26.86 -5.25 29.82
N THR A 271 26.96 -6.03 30.87
CA THR A 271 26.95 -7.50 30.79
C THR A 271 25.60 -8.02 31.28
N TYR A 272 24.97 -8.83 30.46
CA TYR A 272 23.67 -9.48 30.72
C TYR A 272 23.90 -11.00 30.80
N SER A 273 23.66 -11.58 31.96
CA SER A 273 23.80 -13.03 32.17
C SER A 273 22.42 -13.70 31.99
N GLU A 274 22.00 -13.80 30.74
CA GLU A 274 20.70 -14.34 30.37
C GLU A 274 20.86 -15.41 29.28
N ASN A 275 20.01 -16.44 29.32
CA ASN A 275 19.81 -17.34 28.20
C ASN A 275 18.68 -16.80 27.35
N LEU A 276 19.00 -16.28 26.17
CA LEU A 276 18.00 -15.67 25.27
C LEU A 276 17.36 -16.74 24.39
N ALA A 277 16.03 -16.78 24.39
CA ALA A 277 15.23 -17.57 23.47
C ALA A 277 14.43 -16.62 22.56
N ALA A 278 14.44 -16.88 21.26
CA ALA A 278 13.70 -16.12 20.26
C ALA A 278 12.50 -16.94 19.76
N ASP A 279 11.52 -17.17 20.63
CA ASP A 279 10.33 -17.98 20.33
C ASP A 279 9.18 -17.18 19.72
N THR A 280 9.38 -15.89 19.46
CA THR A 280 8.32 -15.01 18.96
C THR A 280 8.15 -15.16 17.46
N ALA A 281 6.91 -15.30 17.02
CA ALA A 281 6.51 -15.27 15.62
C ALA A 281 6.63 -13.82 15.07
N GLY A 282 7.84 -13.29 14.96
CA GLY A 282 8.08 -11.95 14.45
C GLY A 282 9.56 -11.60 14.40
N SER A 283 9.93 -10.65 13.55
CA SER A 283 11.29 -10.11 13.48
C SER A 283 11.44 -8.91 14.42
N TYR A 284 12.50 -8.85 15.19
CA TYR A 284 12.90 -7.68 15.98
C TYR A 284 14.42 -7.44 15.83
N THR A 285 14.86 -6.24 16.18
CA THR A 285 16.26 -5.87 16.08
C THR A 285 16.84 -5.60 17.48
N LEU A 286 17.87 -6.35 17.86
CA LEU A 286 18.63 -6.07 19.09
C LEU A 286 19.76 -5.07 18.80
N GLN A 287 19.82 -3.99 19.55
CA GLN A 287 20.84 -2.96 19.45
C GLN A 287 21.52 -2.76 20.81
N GLY A 288 22.66 -3.40 21.01
CA GLY A 288 23.48 -3.21 22.21
C GLY A 288 24.36 -1.96 22.15
N GLY A 289 25.04 -1.63 23.27
CA GLY A 289 26.05 -0.57 23.33
C GLY A 289 25.52 0.84 23.55
N TRP A 290 24.26 1.02 23.96
CA TRP A 290 23.69 2.33 24.23
C TRP A 290 24.19 2.93 25.56
N ASN A 291 24.36 4.26 25.61
CA ASN A 291 24.64 4.99 26.84
C ASN A 291 23.41 4.99 27.79
N SER A 292 23.56 5.52 29.00
CA SER A 292 22.48 5.52 30.02
C SER A 292 21.22 6.30 29.64
N THR A 293 21.31 7.21 28.67
CA THR A 293 20.20 8.04 28.18
C THR A 293 19.67 7.57 26.82
N PHE A 294 20.26 6.51 26.23
CA PHE A 294 19.92 6.00 24.90
C PHE A 294 20.00 6.99 23.75
N THR A 295 20.88 8.01 23.89
CA THR A 295 21.11 9.06 22.89
C THR A 295 22.31 8.80 22.00
N SER A 296 23.25 7.94 22.42
CA SER A 296 24.41 7.55 21.63
C SER A 296 24.76 6.07 21.84
N ARG A 297 25.39 5.49 20.84
CA ARG A 297 25.81 4.09 20.82
C ARG A 297 27.33 4.00 20.60
N THR A 298 28.00 3.18 21.40
CA THR A 298 29.37 2.77 21.14
C THR A 298 29.34 1.51 20.27
N SER A 299 30.01 1.55 19.14
CA SER A 299 30.20 0.40 18.24
C SER A 299 31.04 -0.67 18.89
#